data_9725b887dd8e90e7857d440d8202f1a8
#
_entry.id   9725b887dd8e90e7857d440d8202f1a8
#
_cell.length_a   1.000
_cell.length_b   1.000
_cell.length_c   1.000
_cell.angle_alpha   90.00
_cell.angle_beta   90.00
_cell.angle_gamma   90.00
#
_symmetry.space_group_name_H-M   'P 1'
#
loop_
_entity.id
_entity.type
_entity.pdbx_description
1 polymer ?
#
loop_
_entity_poly.entity_id
_entity_poly.type
_entity_poly.pdbx_seq_one_letter_code
_entity_poly.pdbx_strand_id
1 'polypeptide(L)'
;GLGAVYDYGQLGSELKNNIKRYWWEAMTRLHENIVGIDSAIFMHPKIWEASGHVGAFNDPLIDNKDSKKRYRADVLIEDYIGKLEEKIEKDVEKGKKKFGEAFDEAQFRATNPNVLRNQKKIDEVRQRMADALNANDLEGLRQIIIDCEIACPISGTKNWTDVRQFNLMFSTQLGSVSGDTNIIYLRPETAQGIFVNYLNVQKTGRMKLPFGIAQIGKAFRNEIVARQFIFRMREFE
;
A
#
# COMPACT_ATOMS: atom_id res chain seq x y z
N GLY A 1 -23.69 -0.45 -5.87
CA GLY A 1 -22.91 0.67 -5.36
C GLY A 1 -21.48 0.65 -5.89
N LEU A 2 -20.76 1.70 -5.62
CA LEU A 2 -19.34 1.80 -5.97
C LEU A 2 -18.53 0.89 -5.03
N GLY A 3 -17.72 -0.02 -5.56
CA GLY A 3 -16.90 -0.92 -4.74
C GLY A 3 -15.95 -0.17 -3.81
N ALA A 4 -15.77 -0.67 -2.59
CA ALA A 4 -14.92 -0.09 -1.54
C ALA A 4 -15.32 1.34 -1.08
N VAL A 5 -16.56 1.73 -1.29
CA VAL A 5 -17.20 2.92 -0.71
C VAL A 5 -18.48 2.44 -0.01
N TYR A 6 -18.62 2.77 1.26
CA TYR A 6 -19.70 2.27 2.10
C TYR A 6 -20.38 3.40 2.86
N ASP A 7 -21.70 3.30 2.92
CA ASP A 7 -22.52 4.10 3.83
C ASP A 7 -22.57 3.40 5.20
N TYR A 8 -22.65 4.20 6.25
CA TYR A 8 -22.89 3.70 7.60
C TYR A 8 -24.37 3.87 7.96
N GLY A 9 -25.05 2.77 8.31
CA GLY A 9 -26.37 2.83 8.90
C GLY A 9 -26.35 3.46 10.29
N GLN A 10 -27.52 3.58 10.95
CA GLN A 10 -27.64 4.29 12.20
C GLN A 10 -26.70 3.77 13.31
N LEU A 11 -26.57 2.46 13.48
CA LEU A 11 -25.67 1.88 14.49
C LEU A 11 -24.20 2.12 14.13
N GLY A 12 -23.84 2.00 12.85
CA GLY A 12 -22.48 2.26 12.37
C GLY A 12 -22.08 3.73 12.52
N SER A 13 -23.01 4.66 12.27
CA SER A 13 -22.79 6.11 12.48
C SER A 13 -22.57 6.43 13.95
N GLU A 14 -23.37 5.87 14.86
CA GLU A 14 -23.21 6.07 16.31
C GLU A 14 -21.88 5.48 16.80
N LEU A 15 -21.54 4.27 16.37
CA LEU A 15 -20.25 3.64 16.72
C LEU A 15 -19.07 4.50 16.24
N LYS A 16 -19.10 4.96 15.00
CA LYS A 16 -18.08 5.82 14.43
C LYS A 16 -17.93 7.13 15.21
N ASN A 17 -19.04 7.79 15.53
CA ASN A 17 -19.04 9.03 16.31
C ASN A 17 -18.51 8.82 17.73
N ASN A 18 -18.84 7.70 18.37
CA ASN A 18 -18.35 7.37 19.70
C ASN A 18 -16.82 7.12 19.67
N ILE A 19 -16.31 6.40 18.68
CA ILE A 19 -14.86 6.18 18.50
C ILE A 19 -14.13 7.51 18.29
N LYS A 20 -14.64 8.38 17.41
CA LYS A 20 -14.03 9.69 17.13
C LYS A 20 -14.00 10.57 18.38
N ARG A 21 -15.11 10.65 19.11
CA ARG A 21 -15.22 11.43 20.36
C ARG A 21 -14.23 10.92 21.40
N TYR A 22 -14.21 9.62 21.64
CA TYR A 22 -13.29 9.00 22.60
C TYR A 22 -11.83 9.27 22.24
N TRP A 23 -11.45 9.06 20.97
CA TRP A 23 -10.09 9.32 20.49
C TRP A 23 -9.72 10.80 20.62
N TRP A 24 -10.62 11.70 20.21
CA TRP A 24 -10.38 13.14 20.28
C TRP A 24 -10.17 13.63 21.73
N GLU A 25 -11.00 13.19 22.65
CA GLU A 25 -10.87 13.51 24.05
C GLU A 25 -9.59 12.95 24.64
N ALA A 26 -9.24 11.70 24.32
CA ALA A 26 -8.01 11.09 24.76
C ALA A 26 -6.76 11.87 24.27
N MET A 27 -6.75 12.28 23.02
CA MET A 27 -5.60 12.99 22.44
C MET A 27 -5.51 14.45 22.91
N THR A 28 -6.61 15.19 22.89
CA THR A 28 -6.58 16.65 23.08
C THR A 28 -6.87 17.12 24.51
N ARG A 29 -7.42 16.26 25.39
CA ARG A 29 -7.79 16.63 26.75
C ARG A 29 -6.96 15.93 27.82
N LEU A 30 -6.46 14.72 27.56
CA LEU A 30 -5.59 14.02 28.50
C LEU A 30 -4.14 14.47 28.40
N HIS A 31 -3.79 15.25 27.38
CA HIS A 31 -2.45 15.76 27.13
C HIS A 31 -2.50 17.29 26.99
N GLU A 32 -1.80 18.00 27.86
CA GLU A 32 -1.76 19.48 27.86
C GLU A 32 -1.06 20.09 26.65
N ASN A 33 -0.20 19.31 26.00
CA ASN A 33 0.62 19.75 24.89
C ASN A 33 0.16 19.21 23.52
N ILE A 34 -1.05 18.68 23.42
CA ILE A 34 -1.64 18.24 22.15
C ILE A 34 -2.85 19.10 21.82
N VAL A 35 -2.86 19.68 20.64
CA VAL A 35 -3.96 20.51 20.13
C VAL A 35 -4.57 19.92 18.87
N GLY A 36 -5.85 20.18 18.65
CA GLY A 36 -6.56 19.70 17.47
C GLY A 36 -6.55 20.70 16.32
N ILE A 37 -6.54 20.20 15.10
CA ILE A 37 -6.82 20.97 13.89
C ILE A 37 -7.81 20.22 13.00
N ASP A 38 -8.38 20.92 12.04
CA ASP A 38 -9.14 20.37 10.92
C ASP A 38 -8.66 21.05 9.64
N SER A 39 -7.77 20.39 8.90
CA SER A 39 -7.26 20.90 7.64
C SER A 39 -8.16 20.51 6.46
N ALA A 40 -8.15 21.29 5.40
CA ALA A 40 -8.95 21.05 4.22
C ALA A 40 -8.58 19.73 3.52
N ILE A 41 -9.59 19.07 2.93
CA ILE A 41 -9.37 17.87 2.09
C ILE A 41 -8.62 18.26 0.81
N PHE A 42 -9.03 19.37 0.17
CA PHE A 42 -8.36 19.92 -0.99
C PHE A 42 -7.24 20.84 -0.54
N MET A 43 -6.01 20.45 -0.85
CA MET A 43 -4.83 21.23 -0.57
C MET A 43 -4.11 21.60 -1.87
N HIS A 44 -3.23 22.60 -1.79
CA HIS A 44 -2.47 23.03 -2.96
C HIS A 44 -1.67 21.84 -3.56
N PRO A 45 -1.71 21.60 -4.88
CA PRO A 45 -1.04 20.45 -5.52
C PRO A 45 0.44 20.31 -5.18
N LYS A 46 1.16 21.39 -4.99
CA LYS A 46 2.58 21.39 -4.58
C LYS A 46 2.86 20.66 -3.26
N ILE A 47 1.87 20.55 -2.39
CA ILE A 47 2.00 19.78 -1.14
C ILE A 47 2.20 18.30 -1.47
N TRP A 48 1.43 17.79 -2.42
CA TRP A 48 1.48 16.39 -2.85
C TRP A 48 2.69 16.09 -3.74
N GLU A 49 3.16 17.08 -4.50
CA GLU A 49 4.42 17.01 -5.23
C GLU A 49 5.60 16.93 -4.25
N ALA A 50 5.66 17.85 -3.28
CA ALA A 50 6.72 17.91 -2.28
C ALA A 50 6.77 16.68 -1.37
N SER A 51 5.63 16.08 -1.06
CA SER A 51 5.54 14.86 -0.26
C SER A 51 5.76 13.57 -1.07
N GLY A 52 5.96 13.68 -2.41
CA GLY A 52 6.19 12.54 -3.29
C GLY A 52 4.93 11.77 -3.74
N HIS A 53 3.74 12.16 -3.27
CA HIS A 53 2.50 11.43 -3.60
C HIS A 53 2.11 11.51 -5.08
N VAL A 54 2.45 12.59 -5.77
CA VAL A 54 2.14 12.73 -7.21
C VAL A 54 3.05 11.80 -8.03
N GLY A 55 4.32 11.69 -7.68
CA GLY A 55 5.31 10.93 -8.45
C GLY A 55 5.49 9.47 -8.03
N ALA A 56 5.36 9.17 -6.72
CA ALA A 56 5.74 7.88 -6.15
C ALA A 56 4.57 7.06 -5.54
N PHE A 57 3.39 7.65 -5.39
CA PHE A 57 2.23 6.95 -4.85
C PHE A 57 1.49 6.19 -5.95
N ASN A 58 2.20 5.24 -6.56
CA ASN A 58 1.72 4.47 -7.70
C ASN A 58 1.89 2.97 -7.44
N ASP A 59 0.92 2.19 -7.89
CA ASP A 59 1.02 0.74 -7.95
C ASP A 59 1.38 0.29 -9.38
N PRO A 60 2.36 -0.61 -9.57
CA PRO A 60 2.63 -1.22 -10.86
C PRO A 60 1.57 -2.28 -11.16
N LEU A 61 0.75 -2.05 -12.18
CA LEU A 61 -0.37 -2.92 -12.56
C LEU A 61 -0.12 -3.68 -13.83
N ILE A 62 -0.56 -4.94 -13.85
CA ILE A 62 -0.54 -5.83 -14.99
C ILE A 62 -1.90 -6.52 -15.13
N ASP A 63 -2.39 -6.63 -16.36
CA ASP A 63 -3.64 -7.32 -16.65
C ASP A 63 -3.36 -8.68 -17.30
N ASN A 64 -4.11 -9.70 -16.92
CA ASN A 64 -4.11 -10.96 -17.67
C ASN A 64 -5.18 -10.88 -18.76
N LYS A 65 -4.77 -11.08 -20.02
CA LYS A 65 -5.64 -10.90 -21.20
C LYS A 65 -6.77 -11.92 -21.27
N ASP A 66 -6.58 -13.11 -20.69
CA ASP A 66 -7.55 -14.20 -20.77
C ASP A 66 -8.60 -14.08 -19.66
N SER A 67 -8.17 -13.88 -18.41
CA SER A 67 -9.08 -13.71 -17.29
C SER A 67 -9.68 -12.31 -17.21
N LYS A 68 -9.09 -11.33 -17.92
CA LYS A 68 -9.41 -9.88 -17.85
C LYS A 68 -9.34 -9.34 -16.41
N LYS A 69 -8.52 -9.96 -15.58
CA LYS A 69 -8.29 -9.54 -14.18
C LYS A 69 -6.99 -8.77 -14.07
N ARG A 70 -7.03 -7.78 -13.19
CA ARG A 70 -5.92 -6.88 -12.88
C ARG A 70 -5.25 -7.28 -11.59
N TYR A 71 -3.92 -7.21 -11.59
CA TYR A 71 -3.05 -7.56 -10.47
C TYR A 71 -1.98 -6.50 -10.28
N ARG A 72 -1.46 -6.42 -9.08
CA ARG A 72 -0.20 -5.72 -8.82
C ARG A 72 0.94 -6.62 -9.25
N ALA A 73 1.85 -6.09 -10.07
CA ALA A 73 2.98 -6.84 -10.59
C ALA A 73 3.95 -7.26 -9.48
N ASP A 74 4.23 -6.35 -8.54
CA ASP A 74 5.06 -6.62 -7.36
C ASP A 74 4.47 -7.74 -6.48
N VAL A 75 3.17 -7.71 -6.21
CA VAL A 75 2.49 -8.75 -5.41
C VAL A 75 2.52 -10.12 -6.10
N LEU A 76 2.36 -10.17 -7.43
CA LEU A 76 2.49 -11.43 -8.16
C LEU A 76 3.89 -12.04 -8.04
N ILE A 77 4.93 -11.19 -8.03
CA ILE A 77 6.32 -11.63 -7.86
C ILE A 77 6.54 -12.08 -6.41
N GLU A 78 6.02 -11.35 -5.41
CA GLU A 78 6.08 -11.75 -4.00
C GLU A 78 5.36 -13.08 -3.74
N ASP A 79 4.18 -13.29 -4.31
CA ASP A 79 3.45 -14.55 -4.22
C ASP A 79 4.22 -15.72 -4.85
N TYR A 80 4.97 -15.46 -5.92
CA TYR A 80 5.84 -16.46 -6.52
C TYR A 80 7.02 -16.79 -5.60
N ILE A 81 7.64 -15.81 -4.99
CA ILE A 81 8.71 -16.00 -3.99
C ILE A 81 8.17 -16.81 -2.82
N GLY A 82 7.00 -16.46 -2.28
CA GLY A 82 6.35 -17.19 -1.20
C GLY A 82 6.12 -18.67 -1.53
N LYS A 83 5.75 -19.00 -2.76
CA LYS A 83 5.63 -20.40 -3.21
C LYS A 83 6.98 -21.15 -3.25
N LEU A 84 8.08 -20.45 -3.54
CA LEU A 84 9.41 -21.06 -3.47
C LEU A 84 9.85 -21.27 -2.02
N GLU A 85 9.55 -20.34 -1.12
CA GLU A 85 9.77 -20.48 0.32
C GLU A 85 8.99 -21.67 0.89
N GLU A 86 7.71 -21.81 0.54
CA GLU A 86 6.92 -22.97 0.93
C GLU A 86 7.52 -24.31 0.43
N LYS A 87 8.13 -24.33 -0.75
CA LYS A 87 8.81 -25.53 -1.24
C LYS A 87 10.05 -25.86 -0.40
N ILE A 88 10.81 -24.84 -0.01
CA ILE A 88 11.96 -25.00 0.90
C ILE A 88 11.49 -25.60 2.23
N GLU A 89 10.45 -25.04 2.84
CA GLU A 89 9.90 -25.52 4.11
C GLU A 89 9.39 -26.95 4.02
N LYS A 90 8.71 -27.31 2.94
CA LYS A 90 8.27 -28.70 2.67
C LYS A 90 9.43 -29.67 2.57
N ASP A 91 10.56 -29.25 1.95
CA ASP A 91 11.75 -30.11 1.85
C ASP A 91 12.45 -30.23 3.21
N VAL A 92 12.51 -29.18 4.01
CA VAL A 92 13.01 -29.21 5.39
C VAL A 92 12.15 -30.14 6.27
N GLU A 93 10.82 -30.07 6.18
CA GLU A 93 9.92 -30.96 6.92
C GLU A 93 10.10 -32.43 6.52
N LYS A 94 10.30 -32.72 5.23
CA LYS A 94 10.63 -34.07 4.76
C LYS A 94 11.98 -34.54 5.34
N GLY A 95 12.98 -33.64 5.40
CA GLY A 95 14.26 -33.89 6.04
C GLY A 95 14.10 -34.25 7.52
N LYS A 96 13.32 -33.45 8.27
CA LYS A 96 13.01 -33.72 9.69
C LYS A 96 12.38 -35.10 9.88
N LYS A 97 11.40 -35.46 9.05
CA LYS A 97 10.74 -36.76 9.11
C LYS A 97 11.68 -37.93 8.77
N LYS A 98 12.63 -37.69 7.86
CA LYS A 98 13.58 -38.72 7.38
C LYS A 98 14.70 -39.00 8.38
N PHE A 99 15.25 -37.96 9.02
CA PHE A 99 16.43 -38.05 9.87
C PHE A 99 16.11 -38.01 11.37
N GLY A 100 14.87 -37.74 11.78
CA GLY A 100 14.41 -37.76 13.16
C GLY A 100 15.24 -36.86 14.08
N GLU A 101 15.66 -37.38 15.23
CA GLU A 101 16.45 -36.65 16.24
C GLU A 101 17.85 -36.21 15.75
N ALA A 102 18.39 -36.89 14.71
CA ALA A 102 19.67 -36.51 14.10
C ALA A 102 19.60 -35.41 13.07
N PHE A 103 18.41 -34.78 12.91
CA PHE A 103 18.20 -33.72 11.91
C PHE A 103 18.82 -32.40 12.33
N ASP A 104 19.81 -31.93 11.62
CA ASP A 104 20.34 -30.57 11.72
C ASP A 104 19.77 -29.72 10.58
N GLU A 105 18.86 -28.81 10.94
CA GLU A 105 18.18 -27.93 9.97
C GLU A 105 19.17 -26.98 9.30
N ALA A 106 20.11 -26.41 10.04
CA ALA A 106 21.07 -25.46 9.49
C ALA A 106 21.98 -26.14 8.46
N GLN A 107 22.49 -27.30 8.79
CA GLN A 107 23.29 -28.10 7.86
C GLN A 107 22.46 -28.55 6.65
N PHE A 108 21.22 -28.97 6.86
CA PHE A 108 20.34 -29.38 5.75
C PHE A 108 20.06 -28.21 4.79
N ARG A 109 19.74 -27.03 5.30
CA ARG A 109 19.54 -25.83 4.48
C ARG A 109 20.80 -25.44 3.71
N ALA A 110 21.97 -25.62 4.31
CA ALA A 110 23.26 -25.28 3.71
C ALA A 110 23.75 -26.29 2.67
N THR A 111 23.24 -27.53 2.66
CA THR A 111 23.78 -28.61 1.82
C THR A 111 22.77 -29.24 0.86
N ASN A 112 21.48 -29.08 1.10
CA ASN A 112 20.46 -29.67 0.25
C ASN A 112 20.36 -28.96 -1.11
N PRO A 113 20.58 -29.67 -2.24
CA PRO A 113 20.61 -29.03 -3.57
C PRO A 113 19.29 -28.33 -3.96
N ASN A 114 18.15 -28.86 -3.54
CA ASN A 114 16.84 -28.25 -3.85
C ASN A 114 16.62 -26.97 -3.06
N VAL A 115 16.99 -26.98 -1.78
CA VAL A 115 16.92 -25.77 -0.92
C VAL A 115 17.83 -24.70 -1.47
N LEU A 116 19.09 -25.02 -1.75
CA LEU A 116 20.07 -24.07 -2.30
C LEU A 116 19.64 -23.47 -3.65
N ARG A 117 19.10 -24.31 -4.55
CA ARG A 117 18.61 -23.86 -5.86
C ARG A 117 17.42 -22.90 -5.70
N ASN A 118 16.45 -23.23 -4.84
CA ASN A 118 15.30 -22.37 -4.62
C ASN A 118 15.69 -21.09 -3.90
N GLN A 119 16.59 -21.16 -2.91
CA GLN A 119 17.11 -19.97 -2.22
C GLN A 119 17.81 -19.02 -3.18
N LYS A 120 18.72 -19.53 -4.02
CA LYS A 120 19.39 -18.72 -5.05
C LYS A 120 18.40 -18.03 -5.98
N LYS A 121 17.34 -18.74 -6.38
CA LYS A 121 16.30 -18.16 -7.24
C LYS A 121 15.48 -17.08 -6.51
N ILE A 122 15.18 -17.27 -5.23
CA ILE A 122 14.52 -16.28 -4.39
C ILE A 122 15.38 -15.00 -4.32
N ASP A 123 16.66 -15.15 -4.02
CA ASP A 123 17.59 -14.02 -3.85
C ASP A 123 17.74 -13.23 -5.17
N GLU A 124 17.88 -13.95 -6.30
CA GLU A 124 17.95 -13.33 -7.63
C GLU A 124 16.67 -12.57 -7.97
N VAL A 125 15.50 -13.16 -7.75
CA VAL A 125 14.22 -12.52 -8.07
C VAL A 125 13.96 -11.32 -7.16
N ARG A 126 14.29 -11.41 -5.87
CA ARG A 126 14.18 -10.29 -4.92
C ARG A 126 15.08 -9.12 -5.33
N GLN A 127 16.32 -9.41 -5.70
CA GLN A 127 17.25 -8.36 -6.12
C GLN A 127 16.73 -7.67 -7.40
N ARG A 128 16.34 -8.43 -8.42
CA ARG A 128 15.79 -7.88 -9.66
C ARG A 128 14.53 -7.05 -9.41
N MET A 129 13.64 -7.51 -8.52
CA MET A 129 12.42 -6.78 -8.16
C MET A 129 12.76 -5.46 -7.43
N ALA A 130 13.70 -5.50 -6.48
CA ALA A 130 14.14 -4.31 -5.77
C ALA A 130 14.78 -3.27 -6.71
N ASP A 131 15.62 -3.71 -7.63
CA ASP A 131 16.28 -2.86 -8.63
C ASP A 131 15.24 -2.22 -9.56
N ALA A 132 14.28 -3.02 -10.05
CA ALA A 132 13.22 -2.53 -10.93
C ALA A 132 12.28 -1.52 -10.22
N LEU A 133 11.91 -1.78 -8.96
CA LEU A 133 11.09 -0.85 -8.17
C LEU A 133 11.83 0.45 -7.87
N ASN A 134 13.10 0.39 -7.48
CA ASN A 134 13.91 1.57 -7.19
C ASN A 134 14.17 2.43 -8.45
N ALA A 135 14.35 1.80 -9.59
CA ALA A 135 14.53 2.47 -10.88
C ALA A 135 13.20 2.87 -11.54
N ASN A 136 12.07 2.50 -10.96
CA ASN A 136 10.74 2.64 -11.57
C ASN A 136 10.66 1.99 -12.97
N ASP A 137 11.35 0.85 -13.13
CA ASP A 137 11.42 0.09 -14.36
C ASP A 137 10.25 -0.90 -14.48
N LEU A 138 9.21 -0.45 -15.14
CA LEU A 138 7.97 -1.23 -15.34
C LEU A 138 8.20 -2.44 -16.27
N GLU A 139 9.06 -2.30 -17.28
CA GLU A 139 9.40 -3.40 -18.17
C GLU A 139 10.26 -4.46 -17.45
N GLY A 140 11.15 -4.03 -16.57
CA GLY A 140 11.90 -4.93 -15.70
C GLY A 140 10.99 -5.79 -14.82
N LEU A 141 9.93 -5.20 -14.23
CA LEU A 141 8.91 -5.95 -13.47
C LEU A 141 8.16 -6.95 -14.35
N ARG A 142 7.76 -6.53 -15.55
CA ARG A 142 7.11 -7.41 -16.53
C ARG A 142 8.02 -8.58 -16.91
N GLN A 143 9.30 -8.30 -17.18
CA GLN A 143 10.26 -9.31 -17.58
C GLN A 143 10.48 -10.37 -16.49
N ILE A 144 10.47 -9.99 -15.21
CA ILE A 144 10.53 -10.94 -14.09
C ILE A 144 9.32 -11.89 -14.13
N ILE A 145 8.10 -11.37 -14.37
CA ILE A 145 6.89 -12.18 -14.45
C ILE A 145 6.98 -13.19 -15.60
N ILE A 146 7.52 -12.78 -16.74
CA ILE A 146 7.71 -13.64 -17.91
C ILE A 146 8.78 -14.70 -17.67
N ASP A 147 9.97 -14.30 -17.22
CA ASP A 147 11.12 -15.21 -16.98
C ASP A 147 10.82 -16.25 -15.90
N CYS A 148 10.09 -15.85 -14.87
CA CYS A 148 9.64 -16.75 -13.81
C CYS A 148 8.41 -17.57 -14.18
N GLU A 149 7.88 -17.37 -15.39
CA GLU A 149 6.70 -18.06 -15.90
C GLU A 149 5.48 -17.95 -14.93
N ILE A 150 5.30 -16.79 -14.30
CA ILE A 150 4.23 -16.58 -13.32
C ILE A 150 2.88 -16.66 -14.05
N ALA A 151 2.06 -17.62 -13.62
CA ALA A 151 0.73 -17.83 -14.17
C ALA A 151 -0.32 -17.03 -13.39
N CYS A 152 -1.36 -16.60 -14.10
CA CYS A 152 -2.52 -15.94 -13.51
C CYS A 152 -3.19 -16.87 -12.48
N PRO A 153 -3.45 -16.41 -11.25
CA PRO A 153 -4.07 -17.22 -10.20
C PRO A 153 -5.46 -17.75 -10.57
N ILE A 154 -6.16 -17.09 -11.47
CA ILE A 154 -7.54 -17.45 -11.87
C ILE A 154 -7.56 -18.30 -13.12
N SER A 155 -6.91 -17.85 -14.21
CA SER A 155 -6.97 -18.56 -15.51
C SER A 155 -5.84 -19.59 -15.67
N GLY A 156 -4.79 -19.53 -14.88
CA GLY A 156 -3.60 -20.35 -15.05
C GLY A 156 -2.74 -20.00 -16.28
N THR A 157 -3.15 -18.99 -17.05
CA THR A 157 -2.42 -18.57 -18.27
C THR A 157 -1.34 -17.56 -17.94
N LYS A 158 -0.35 -17.43 -18.84
CA LYS A 158 0.77 -16.48 -18.74
C LYS A 158 0.64 -15.32 -19.72
N ASN A 159 -0.57 -15.07 -20.21
CA ASN A 159 -0.86 -14.05 -21.22
C ASN A 159 -1.04 -12.67 -20.59
N TRP A 160 0.07 -11.99 -20.31
CA TRP A 160 0.12 -10.72 -19.61
C TRP A 160 0.20 -9.52 -20.55
N THR A 161 -0.35 -8.39 -20.11
CA THR A 161 -0.16 -7.07 -20.75
C THR A 161 1.18 -6.47 -20.33
N ASP A 162 1.46 -5.27 -20.80
CA ASP A 162 2.52 -4.44 -20.22
C ASP A 162 2.13 -3.99 -18.81
N VAL A 163 3.14 -3.75 -17.96
CA VAL A 163 2.95 -3.16 -16.63
C VAL A 163 2.73 -1.66 -16.81
N ARG A 164 1.75 -1.11 -16.11
CA ARG A 164 1.41 0.32 -16.12
C ARG A 164 1.36 0.87 -14.70
N GLN A 165 1.83 2.08 -14.53
CA GLN A 165 1.64 2.79 -13.26
C GLN A 165 0.19 3.22 -13.09
N PHE A 166 -0.30 3.04 -11.88
CA PHE A 166 -1.61 3.50 -11.48
C PHE A 166 -1.50 4.38 -10.24
N ASN A 167 -1.82 5.66 -10.39
CA ASN A 167 -1.78 6.59 -9.27
C ASN A 167 -2.93 6.33 -8.30
N LEU A 168 -2.60 6.17 -7.02
CA LEU A 168 -3.56 5.91 -5.95
C LEU A 168 -4.25 7.18 -5.44
N MET A 169 -3.86 8.36 -5.91
CA MET A 169 -4.57 9.59 -5.58
C MET A 169 -5.80 9.79 -6.45
N PHE A 170 -6.92 10.10 -5.83
CA PHE A 170 -8.04 10.66 -6.57
C PHE A 170 -7.72 12.10 -6.97
N SER A 171 -8.02 12.43 -8.23
CA SER A 171 -7.93 13.79 -8.74
C SER A 171 -9.29 14.31 -9.16
N THR A 172 -9.47 15.61 -9.08
CA THR A 172 -10.63 16.32 -9.62
C THR A 172 -10.15 17.63 -10.26
N GLN A 173 -11.06 18.32 -10.90
CA GLN A 173 -10.75 19.57 -11.61
C GLN A 173 -11.38 20.75 -10.88
N LEU A 174 -10.61 21.81 -10.71
CA LEU A 174 -11.08 23.10 -10.21
C LEU A 174 -11.11 24.08 -11.38
N GLY A 175 -12.27 24.64 -11.68
CA GLY A 175 -12.47 25.60 -12.75
C GLY A 175 -13.76 25.33 -13.51
N SER A 176 -14.38 26.40 -14.04
CA SER A 176 -15.68 26.34 -14.72
C SER A 176 -15.59 26.49 -16.24
N VAL A 177 -14.40 26.71 -16.80
CA VAL A 177 -14.21 26.95 -18.25
C VAL A 177 -13.31 25.88 -18.84
N SER A 178 -13.75 25.27 -19.95
CA SER A 178 -12.96 24.30 -20.71
C SER A 178 -11.69 24.98 -21.24
N GLY A 179 -10.54 24.61 -20.75
CA GLY A 179 -9.23 25.09 -21.17
C GLY A 179 -8.28 25.47 -20.03
N ASP A 180 -8.78 25.83 -18.87
CA ASP A 180 -7.97 26.22 -17.71
C ASP A 180 -8.33 25.34 -16.51
N THR A 181 -8.11 24.03 -16.65
CA THR A 181 -8.41 23.07 -15.60
C THR A 181 -7.20 22.85 -14.71
N ASN A 182 -7.27 23.41 -13.49
CA ASN A 182 -6.31 23.07 -12.45
C ASN A 182 -6.68 21.70 -11.83
N ILE A 183 -5.80 20.72 -12.00
CA ILE A 183 -5.94 19.43 -11.33
C ILE A 183 -5.67 19.60 -9.85
N ILE A 184 -6.61 19.20 -9.02
CA ILE A 184 -6.44 19.10 -7.58
C ILE A 184 -6.66 17.66 -7.13
N TYR A 185 -6.13 17.31 -5.98
CA TYR A 185 -6.18 15.96 -5.44
C TYR A 185 -6.98 15.89 -4.14
N LEU A 186 -7.70 14.78 -3.94
CA LEU A 186 -8.24 14.44 -2.64
C LEU A 186 -7.12 13.84 -1.79
N ARG A 187 -6.99 14.30 -0.55
CA ARG A 187 -5.91 13.83 0.33
C ARG A 187 -5.99 12.31 0.57
N PRO A 188 -4.88 11.56 0.38
CA PRO A 188 -4.83 10.13 0.68
C PRO A 188 -4.53 9.84 2.15
N GLU A 189 -4.15 10.87 2.91
CA GLU A 189 -3.84 10.84 4.35
C GLU A 189 -3.92 12.25 4.96
N THR A 190 -3.95 12.33 6.27
CA THR A 190 -4.12 13.60 6.99
C THR A 190 -2.79 14.24 7.44
N ALA A 191 -1.66 13.56 7.29
CA ALA A 191 -0.37 14.00 7.83
C ALA A 191 0.13 15.32 7.24
N GLN A 192 -0.02 15.54 5.93
CA GLN A 192 0.50 16.75 5.27
C GLN A 192 -0.20 18.02 5.74
N GLY A 193 -1.49 17.93 6.05
CA GLY A 193 -2.24 19.05 6.64
C GLY A 193 -1.67 19.46 8.00
N ILE A 194 -1.19 18.51 8.78
CA ILE A 194 -0.51 18.76 10.06
C ILE A 194 0.84 19.45 9.82
N PHE A 195 1.67 18.91 8.91
CA PHE A 195 2.98 19.50 8.63
C PHE A 195 2.89 20.92 8.09
N VAL A 196 1.99 21.17 7.14
CA VAL A 196 1.78 22.50 6.57
C VAL A 196 1.33 23.53 7.62
N ASN A 197 0.50 23.11 8.57
CA ASN A 197 -0.01 23.98 9.62
C ASN A 197 0.85 24.02 10.88
N TYR A 198 1.95 23.30 10.94
CA TYR A 198 2.79 23.19 12.15
C TYR A 198 3.20 24.54 12.73
N LEU A 199 3.79 25.42 11.91
CA LEU A 199 4.21 26.76 12.35
C LEU A 199 3.04 27.67 12.70
N ASN A 200 1.90 27.54 12.00
CA ASN A 200 0.69 28.29 12.31
C ASN A 200 0.16 27.90 13.70
N VAL A 201 0.06 26.62 13.97
CA VAL A 201 -0.37 26.08 15.28
C VAL A 201 0.58 26.52 16.38
N GLN A 202 1.90 26.39 16.17
CA GLN A 202 2.91 26.82 17.11
C GLN A 202 2.75 28.31 17.51
N LYS A 203 2.60 29.16 16.50
CA LYS A 203 2.48 30.61 16.73
C LYS A 203 1.16 31.01 17.36
N THR A 204 0.05 30.52 16.83
CA THR A 204 -1.31 30.91 17.31
C THR A 204 -1.59 30.36 18.69
N GLY A 205 -1.16 29.12 18.97
CA GLY A 205 -1.30 28.48 20.27
C GLY A 205 -0.18 28.84 21.26
N ARG A 206 0.83 29.60 20.83
CA ARG A 206 2.05 29.88 21.63
C ARG A 206 2.67 28.59 22.21
N MET A 207 2.67 27.53 21.40
CA MET A 207 3.09 26.20 21.81
C MET A 207 4.61 26.15 21.97
N LYS A 208 5.05 25.50 23.04
CA LYS A 208 6.47 25.20 23.31
C LYS A 208 6.74 23.73 22.97
N LEU A 209 7.93 23.45 22.46
CA LEU A 209 8.38 22.08 22.21
C LEU A 209 8.64 21.31 23.53
N PRO A 210 8.26 20.04 23.64
CA PRO A 210 7.51 19.26 22.61
C PRO A 210 6.01 19.54 22.66
N PHE A 211 5.35 19.57 21.48
CA PHE A 211 3.90 19.59 21.39
C PHE A 211 3.42 18.68 20.25
N GLY A 212 2.17 18.27 20.32
CA GLY A 212 1.52 17.43 19.32
C GLY A 212 0.34 18.11 18.64
N ILE A 213 0.02 17.65 17.44
CA ILE A 213 -1.14 18.08 16.69
C ILE A 213 -1.97 16.84 16.33
N ALA A 214 -3.26 16.86 16.67
CA ALA A 214 -4.22 15.80 16.38
C ALA A 214 -5.22 16.26 15.31
N GLN A 215 -5.63 15.35 14.45
CA GLN A 215 -6.64 15.59 13.43
C GLN A 215 -7.46 14.32 13.19
N ILE A 216 -8.76 14.48 13.01
CA ILE A 216 -9.67 13.47 12.46
C ILE A 216 -10.20 14.01 11.16
N GLY A 217 -10.20 13.19 10.12
CA GLY A 217 -10.78 13.63 8.85
C GLY A 217 -10.71 12.57 7.77
N LYS A 218 -11.56 12.73 6.77
CA LYS A 218 -11.63 11.81 5.63
C LYS A 218 -10.37 11.83 4.80
N ALA A 219 -9.98 10.63 4.36
CA ALA A 219 -8.92 10.37 3.39
C ALA A 219 -9.45 9.47 2.26
N PHE A 220 -8.78 9.54 1.10
CA PHE A 220 -9.27 8.92 -0.13
C PHE A 220 -8.12 8.24 -0.85
N ARG A 221 -8.29 6.98 -1.19
CA ARG A 221 -7.30 6.24 -1.98
C ARG A 221 -7.98 5.53 -3.13
N ASN A 222 -7.51 5.68 -4.32
CA ASN A 222 -8.04 5.04 -5.52
C ASN A 222 -7.62 3.56 -5.56
N GLU A 223 -8.09 2.80 -4.59
CA GLU A 223 -7.80 1.38 -4.44
C GLU A 223 -8.36 0.58 -5.62
N ILE A 224 -7.54 -0.30 -6.19
CA ILE A 224 -7.90 -1.11 -7.36
C ILE A 224 -8.65 -2.36 -6.95
N VAL A 225 -8.18 -3.00 -5.88
CA VAL A 225 -8.77 -4.22 -5.35
C VAL A 225 -9.44 -3.91 -4.02
N ALA A 226 -10.75 -3.74 -4.06
CA ALA A 226 -11.56 -3.74 -2.85
C ALA A 226 -11.49 -5.13 -2.20
N ARG A 227 -11.01 -5.21 -0.97
CA ARG A 227 -11.13 -6.43 -0.16
C ARG A 227 -12.30 -6.28 0.80
N GLN A 228 -12.75 -7.42 1.36
CA GLN A 228 -13.97 -7.52 2.16
C GLN A 228 -14.11 -6.41 3.22
N PHE A 229 -15.29 -5.83 3.30
CA PHE A 229 -15.68 -4.79 4.25
C PHE A 229 -14.72 -3.60 4.29
N ILE A 230 -14.40 -3.13 5.49
CA ILE A 230 -13.59 -1.94 5.75
C ILE A 230 -12.08 -2.17 5.66
N PHE A 231 -11.62 -3.34 5.22
CA PHE A 231 -10.18 -3.65 5.18
C PHE A 231 -9.41 -2.79 4.16
N ARG A 232 -10.01 -2.53 2.99
CA ARG A 232 -9.50 -1.58 1.99
C ARG A 232 -10.65 -0.79 1.42
N MET A 233 -10.71 0.48 1.76
CA MET A 233 -11.75 1.41 1.36
C MET A 233 -11.15 2.53 0.52
N ARG A 234 -11.95 3.05 -0.42
CA ARG A 234 -11.60 4.22 -1.24
C ARG A 234 -11.83 5.53 -0.52
N GLU A 235 -12.76 5.55 0.42
CA GLU A 235 -13.09 6.67 1.31
C GLU A 235 -13.10 6.15 2.74
N PHE A 236 -12.30 6.74 3.62
CA PHE A 236 -12.15 6.32 5.03
C PHE A 236 -11.80 7.50 5.93
N GLU A 237 -11.86 7.29 7.24
CA GLU A 237 -11.60 8.32 8.26
C GLU A 237 -10.84 7.72 9.44
#